data_2fa6000d151b9066e3a4f1053fde8a43
#
_entry.id   2fa6000d151b9066e3a4f1053fde8a43
#
_cell.length_a   1.000
_cell.length_b   1.000
_cell.length_c   1.000
_cell.angle_alpha   90.00
_cell.angle_beta   90.00
_cell.angle_gamma   90.00
#
_symmetry.space_group_name_H-M   'P 1'
#
loop_
_entity.id
_entity.type
_entity.pdbx_description
1 polymer ?
#
loop_
_entity_poly.entity_id
_entity_poly.type
_entity_poly.pdbx_seq_one_letter_code
_entity_poly.pdbx_strand_id
1 'polypeptide(L)'
;MNQITKAGSASRLWLRALEAVSVVEQDHSLTFGAVLNDLADLYGENTALIDEEKSLTYRELAVCSNRYTRWARSKDFPPGTVVALLMRNCAEYVAIWAGLSAAGYTVALINTNLTGPALTHAIRVAHCHAIIVEAALHDEFRAVSGELSVDAYMHGAVQSSSAPRVDLEILSHSGRRPKPSSLPEKPALLIYTSGTTGLPKAAKVSHARVLQWSYWFAGLMEAEETDKIYNCLPMYHSTGGICAIGALLVRGGSVIIRRRFSGSRFWQDIVETRATIFQYIGELCRYLLQVPQDSYEALHGLRLCSGNGLREDVWRVFEQRFRIPRILEFYAATEGSISLYNCDGKPGAIGRIPGFLAHRFPMALVQFNPDTGEHLRGESGYCLPCAAGEVGEALGLLDPENLAAGQRFEGYLDSALSSGKIARNVFREGDLWYRTGDLMRRDKEGFYYFVDRLGDTFRWKGENVSAAEVASVIAACPGIVDAVVFGVKLPHHEGQAGMAAIATDENFDIARLWAHIHRRLPSYACPVFIRRCTAIDRTGTFKLSAGKLKAEGYLQATGGDLWFDDRKSQSYVPFSGELQTTLETGALRI
;
A
#
# COMPACT_ATOMS: atom_id res chain seq x y z
N MET A 1 39.12 3.61 6.76
CA MET A 1 39.06 2.86 5.49
C MET A 1 37.69 2.23 5.40
N ASN A 2 36.75 2.87 4.70
CA ASN A 2 35.38 2.38 4.54
C ASN A 2 35.39 1.25 3.53
N GLN A 3 35.11 0.03 3.99
CA GLN A 3 34.65 -1.03 3.11
C GLN A 3 33.22 -0.67 2.66
N ILE A 4 33.09 -0.01 1.51
CA ILE A 4 31.85 0.01 0.74
C ILE A 4 31.66 -1.43 0.29
N THR A 5 30.82 -2.18 1.01
CA THR A 5 30.35 -3.48 0.57
C THR A 5 29.64 -3.26 -0.77
N LYS A 6 30.25 -3.75 -1.85
CA LYS A 6 29.64 -3.71 -3.18
C LYS A 6 28.24 -4.31 -3.07
N ALA A 7 27.21 -3.48 -3.24
CA ALA A 7 25.84 -3.95 -3.40
C ALA A 7 25.86 -5.05 -4.47
N GLY A 8 25.27 -6.20 -4.16
CA GLY A 8 25.19 -7.31 -5.13
C GLY A 8 24.54 -6.80 -6.42
N SER A 9 24.95 -7.31 -7.57
CA SER A 9 24.32 -6.90 -8.85
C SER A 9 22.80 -7.14 -8.77
N ALA A 10 21.99 -6.28 -9.41
CA ALA A 10 20.53 -6.43 -9.43
C ALA A 10 20.10 -7.86 -9.83
N SER A 11 20.78 -8.48 -10.79
CA SER A 11 20.54 -9.86 -11.20
C SER A 11 20.73 -10.87 -10.07
N ARG A 12 21.72 -10.66 -9.20
CA ARG A 12 21.96 -11.53 -8.04
C ARG A 12 20.81 -11.47 -7.02
N LEU A 13 20.25 -10.28 -6.80
CA LEU A 13 19.10 -10.12 -5.90
C LEU A 13 17.86 -10.87 -6.42
N TRP A 14 17.61 -10.76 -7.73
CA TRP A 14 16.54 -11.51 -8.38
C TRP A 14 16.73 -13.03 -8.26
N LEU A 15 17.95 -13.53 -8.46
CA LEU A 15 18.26 -14.95 -8.32
C LEU A 15 18.08 -15.42 -6.87
N ARG A 16 18.53 -14.64 -5.88
CA ARG A 16 18.30 -14.95 -4.46
C ARG A 16 16.82 -15.00 -4.09
N ALA A 17 16.01 -14.09 -4.65
CA ALA A 17 14.58 -14.11 -4.43
C ALA A 17 13.92 -15.36 -5.04
N LEU A 18 14.31 -15.74 -6.25
CA LEU A 18 13.86 -16.98 -6.90
C LEU A 18 14.26 -18.23 -6.11
N GLU A 19 15.50 -18.30 -5.65
CA GLU A 19 15.99 -19.39 -4.82
C GLU A 19 15.22 -19.47 -3.50
N ALA A 20 15.02 -18.34 -2.83
CA ALA A 20 14.31 -18.28 -1.56
C ALA A 20 12.86 -18.76 -1.68
N VAL A 21 12.17 -18.43 -2.77
CA VAL A 21 10.74 -18.77 -2.95
C VAL A 21 10.54 -20.21 -3.43
N SER A 22 11.57 -20.91 -3.88
CA SER A 22 11.48 -22.28 -4.42
C SER A 22 10.86 -23.27 -3.44
N VAL A 23 11.04 -23.07 -2.14
CA VAL A 23 10.42 -23.90 -1.09
C VAL A 23 8.88 -23.89 -1.17
N VAL A 24 8.29 -22.78 -1.55
CA VAL A 24 6.83 -22.62 -1.70
C VAL A 24 6.33 -23.27 -2.99
N GLU A 25 7.16 -23.27 -4.03
CA GLU A 25 6.85 -23.93 -5.29
C GLU A 25 6.90 -25.46 -5.19
N GLN A 26 7.71 -26.00 -4.26
CA GLN A 26 7.85 -27.44 -4.02
C GLN A 26 6.76 -28.03 -3.13
N ASP A 27 6.18 -27.24 -2.22
CA ASP A 27 5.14 -27.69 -1.31
C ASP A 27 4.00 -26.69 -1.20
N HIS A 28 2.94 -26.94 -1.94
CA HIS A 28 1.73 -26.11 -1.95
C HIS A 28 0.83 -26.30 -0.72
N SER A 29 1.13 -27.24 0.16
CA SER A 29 0.37 -27.48 1.39
C SER A 29 0.83 -26.62 2.56
N LEU A 30 1.94 -25.89 2.40
CA LEU A 30 2.51 -25.07 3.45
C LEU A 30 1.57 -23.93 3.86
N THR A 31 1.47 -23.72 5.17
CA THR A 31 0.86 -22.54 5.77
C THR A 31 1.87 -21.74 6.55
N PHE A 32 1.64 -20.45 6.73
CA PHE A 32 2.52 -19.63 7.55
C PHE A 32 2.61 -20.14 9.00
N GLY A 33 1.48 -20.62 9.57
CA GLY A 33 1.49 -21.23 10.91
C GLY A 33 2.30 -22.54 11.00
N ALA A 34 2.36 -23.34 9.92
CA ALA A 34 3.24 -24.51 9.86
C ALA A 34 4.72 -24.08 9.81
N VAL A 35 5.04 -23.11 8.95
CA VAL A 35 6.39 -22.53 8.82
C VAL A 35 6.85 -21.93 10.15
N LEU A 36 5.98 -21.25 10.91
CA LEU A 36 6.34 -20.73 12.24
C LEU A 36 6.78 -21.83 13.21
N ASN A 37 6.20 -23.03 13.14
CA ASN A 37 6.64 -24.15 13.97
C ASN A 37 8.03 -24.66 13.55
N ASP A 38 8.30 -24.73 12.25
CA ASP A 38 9.62 -25.13 11.75
C ASP A 38 10.69 -24.08 12.13
N LEU A 39 10.35 -22.81 12.06
CA LEU A 39 11.21 -21.70 12.51
C LEU A 39 11.45 -21.73 14.03
N ALA A 40 10.45 -22.14 14.83
CA ALA A 40 10.61 -22.32 16.27
C ALA A 40 11.52 -23.49 16.62
N ASP A 41 11.59 -24.52 15.78
CA ASP A 41 12.54 -25.62 15.94
C ASP A 41 13.97 -25.19 15.59
N LEU A 42 14.14 -24.27 14.60
CA LEU A 42 15.44 -23.78 14.17
C LEU A 42 15.98 -22.62 15.03
N TYR A 43 15.13 -21.64 15.35
CA TYR A 43 15.50 -20.35 15.96
C TYR A 43 14.82 -20.11 17.32
N GLY A 44 14.33 -21.14 18.00
CA GLY A 44 13.41 -21.08 19.12
C GLY A 44 13.66 -19.96 20.12
N GLU A 45 14.90 -19.74 20.54
CA GLU A 45 15.27 -18.75 21.56
C GLU A 45 15.54 -17.34 20.98
N ASN A 46 15.64 -17.22 19.66
CA ASN A 46 15.83 -15.91 19.04
C ASN A 46 14.55 -15.08 19.18
N THR A 47 14.72 -13.78 19.32
CA THR A 47 13.58 -12.85 19.33
C THR A 47 13.00 -12.75 17.93
N ALA A 48 11.71 -13.06 17.78
CA ALA A 48 10.97 -12.96 16.53
C ALA A 48 10.29 -11.58 16.38
N LEU A 49 9.52 -11.16 17.39
CA LEU A 49 8.73 -9.94 17.36
C LEU A 49 8.99 -9.10 18.61
N ILE A 50 9.06 -7.78 18.42
CA ILE A 50 9.25 -6.79 19.49
C ILE A 50 8.21 -5.69 19.28
N ASP A 51 7.29 -5.52 20.20
CA ASP A 51 6.40 -4.35 20.21
C ASP A 51 6.70 -3.41 21.39
N GLU A 52 5.82 -2.46 21.66
CA GLU A 52 5.99 -1.47 22.72
C GLU A 52 5.77 -2.05 24.11
N GLU A 53 5.14 -3.22 24.23
CA GLU A 53 4.75 -3.84 25.52
C GLU A 53 5.52 -5.11 25.81
N LYS A 54 5.85 -5.90 24.77
CA LYS A 54 6.48 -7.21 24.92
C LYS A 54 7.37 -7.59 23.75
N SER A 55 8.18 -8.60 23.96
CA SER A 55 8.87 -9.34 22.91
C SER A 55 8.43 -10.79 22.94
N LEU A 56 8.43 -11.44 21.77
CA LEU A 56 8.17 -12.85 21.61
C LEU A 56 9.36 -13.51 20.92
N THR A 57 9.85 -14.60 21.49
CA THR A 57 10.76 -15.50 20.79
C THR A 57 10.02 -16.29 19.72
N TYR A 58 10.74 -16.94 18.82
CA TYR A 58 10.13 -17.83 17.81
C TYR A 58 9.30 -18.92 18.46
N ARG A 59 9.78 -19.50 19.55
CA ARG A 59 9.07 -20.52 20.32
C ARG A 59 7.77 -19.98 20.90
N GLU A 60 7.80 -18.82 21.52
CA GLU A 60 6.61 -18.18 22.11
C GLU A 60 5.60 -17.78 21.04
N LEU A 61 6.06 -17.26 19.89
CA LEU A 61 5.21 -16.94 18.75
C LEU A 61 4.50 -18.19 18.20
N ALA A 62 5.23 -19.29 18.01
CA ALA A 62 4.65 -20.55 17.56
C ALA A 62 3.65 -21.12 18.58
N VAL A 63 3.99 -21.10 19.89
CA VAL A 63 3.09 -21.53 20.97
C VAL A 63 1.81 -20.72 20.96
N CYS A 64 1.90 -19.40 20.83
CA CYS A 64 0.74 -18.50 20.78
C CYS A 64 -0.13 -18.80 19.55
N SER A 65 0.46 -18.89 18.37
CA SER A 65 -0.23 -19.24 17.11
C SER A 65 -0.93 -20.61 17.22
N ASN A 66 -0.27 -21.62 17.80
CA ASN A 66 -0.82 -22.96 18.00
C ASN A 66 -2.04 -22.96 18.94
N ARG A 67 -2.03 -22.10 19.98
CA ARG A 67 -3.17 -21.90 20.87
C ARG A 67 -4.35 -21.30 20.13
N TYR A 68 -4.13 -20.27 19.29
CA TYR A 68 -5.18 -19.70 18.44
C TYR A 68 -5.72 -20.72 17.43
N THR A 69 -4.87 -21.57 16.85
CA THR A 69 -5.31 -22.68 15.98
C THR A 69 -6.27 -23.62 16.69
N ARG A 70 -5.96 -24.03 17.93
CA ARG A 70 -6.79 -24.95 18.71
C ARG A 70 -8.07 -24.29 19.20
N TRP A 71 -7.98 -23.05 19.65
CA TRP A 71 -9.14 -22.25 20.02
C TRP A 71 -10.13 -22.13 18.85
N ALA A 72 -9.64 -21.76 17.67
CA ALA A 72 -10.48 -21.64 16.48
C ALA A 72 -11.17 -22.96 16.13
N ARG A 73 -10.44 -24.08 16.18
CA ARG A 73 -11.01 -25.42 15.93
C ARG A 73 -12.03 -25.84 16.98
N SER A 74 -11.94 -25.34 18.23
CA SER A 74 -12.90 -25.66 19.29
C SER A 74 -14.21 -24.88 19.21
N LYS A 75 -14.27 -23.87 18.34
CA LYS A 75 -15.49 -23.06 18.15
C LYS A 75 -16.49 -23.66 17.16
N ASP A 76 -16.11 -24.75 16.48
CA ASP A 76 -16.95 -25.44 15.48
C ASP A 76 -17.57 -24.52 14.44
N PHE A 77 -16.83 -23.46 14.05
CA PHE A 77 -17.29 -22.57 13.00
C PHE A 77 -17.49 -23.34 11.68
N PRO A 78 -18.52 -22.95 10.88
CA PRO A 78 -18.75 -23.59 9.59
C PRO A 78 -17.50 -23.58 8.69
N PRO A 79 -17.32 -24.62 7.84
CA PRO A 79 -16.22 -24.62 6.89
C PRO A 79 -16.22 -23.37 6.00
N GLY A 80 -15.10 -22.67 5.91
CA GLY A 80 -14.98 -21.45 5.14
C GLY A 80 -15.37 -20.16 5.86
N THR A 81 -15.53 -20.25 7.16
CA THR A 81 -15.73 -19.08 8.00
C THR A 81 -14.65 -18.02 7.78
N VAL A 82 -15.09 -16.78 7.69
CA VAL A 82 -14.23 -15.60 7.74
C VAL A 82 -14.31 -15.00 9.14
N VAL A 83 -13.14 -14.81 9.76
CA VAL A 83 -12.99 -14.15 11.06
C VAL A 83 -12.37 -12.76 10.82
N ALA A 84 -13.08 -11.71 11.19
CA ALA A 84 -12.54 -10.35 11.13
C ALA A 84 -11.54 -10.13 12.27
N LEU A 85 -10.45 -9.43 11.99
CA LEU A 85 -9.47 -9.00 12.98
C LEU A 85 -9.41 -7.47 12.98
N LEU A 86 -10.03 -6.85 13.99
CA LEU A 86 -10.03 -5.41 14.22
C LEU A 86 -9.07 -5.11 15.39
N MET A 87 -7.80 -4.89 15.07
CA MET A 87 -6.74 -4.79 16.04
C MET A 87 -5.60 -3.91 15.53
N ARG A 88 -5.00 -3.11 16.41
CA ARG A 88 -3.83 -2.30 16.10
C ARG A 88 -2.57 -3.15 16.02
N ASN A 89 -1.50 -2.55 15.49
CA ASN A 89 -0.20 -3.20 15.40
C ASN A 89 0.30 -3.68 16.76
N CYS A 90 0.56 -4.99 16.87
CA CYS A 90 1.23 -5.61 18.02
C CYS A 90 1.79 -6.98 17.64
N ALA A 91 2.64 -7.56 18.46
CA ALA A 91 3.23 -8.87 18.22
C ALA A 91 2.18 -9.99 18.11
N GLU A 92 1.15 -9.93 18.92
CA GLU A 92 0.11 -10.96 18.97
C GLU A 92 -0.79 -10.99 17.73
N TYR A 93 -0.89 -9.86 17.02
CA TYR A 93 -1.59 -9.78 15.73
C TYR A 93 -1.13 -10.86 14.75
N VAL A 94 0.19 -11.12 14.69
CA VAL A 94 0.77 -12.15 13.81
C VAL A 94 0.35 -13.54 14.27
N ALA A 95 0.41 -13.82 15.58
CA ALA A 95 0.00 -15.11 16.14
C ALA A 95 -1.47 -15.41 15.86
N ILE A 96 -2.34 -14.39 15.92
CA ILE A 96 -3.78 -14.53 15.66
C ILE A 96 -4.03 -14.94 14.22
N TRP A 97 -3.59 -14.13 13.23
CA TRP A 97 -3.91 -14.44 11.84
C TRP A 97 -3.22 -15.72 11.36
N ALA A 98 -1.99 -15.99 11.82
CA ALA A 98 -1.29 -17.24 11.49
C ALA A 98 -2.00 -18.46 12.08
N GLY A 99 -2.46 -18.38 13.33
CA GLY A 99 -3.16 -19.46 13.99
C GLY A 99 -4.55 -19.75 13.40
N LEU A 100 -5.35 -18.70 13.15
CA LEU A 100 -6.68 -18.84 12.56
C LEU A 100 -6.59 -19.40 11.13
N SER A 101 -5.66 -18.89 10.31
CA SER A 101 -5.49 -19.39 8.95
C SER A 101 -4.98 -20.85 8.94
N ALA A 102 -4.10 -21.24 9.86
CA ALA A 102 -3.67 -22.63 10.03
C ALA A 102 -4.80 -23.56 10.54
N ALA A 103 -5.84 -23.01 11.16
CA ALA A 103 -7.04 -23.76 11.52
C ALA A 103 -7.97 -23.99 10.31
N GLY A 104 -7.75 -23.34 9.18
CA GLY A 104 -8.56 -23.44 7.95
C GLY A 104 -9.58 -22.30 7.80
N TYR A 105 -9.48 -21.23 8.58
CA TYR A 105 -10.34 -20.05 8.48
C TYR A 105 -9.64 -18.92 7.72
N THR A 106 -10.44 -18.10 7.03
CA THR A 106 -9.95 -16.90 6.37
C THR A 106 -9.96 -15.74 7.36
N VAL A 107 -8.88 -14.96 7.46
CA VAL A 107 -8.82 -13.79 8.36
C VAL A 107 -8.96 -12.50 7.58
N ALA A 108 -10.01 -11.72 7.85
CA ALA A 108 -10.22 -10.41 7.26
C ALA A 108 -9.52 -9.34 8.12
N LEU A 109 -8.46 -8.75 7.58
CA LEU A 109 -7.63 -7.76 8.27
C LEU A 109 -8.28 -6.37 8.17
N ILE A 110 -9.05 -5.98 9.20
CA ILE A 110 -9.84 -4.74 9.17
C ILE A 110 -8.96 -3.53 9.41
N ASN A 111 -9.13 -2.49 8.58
CA ASN A 111 -8.50 -1.19 8.79
C ASN A 111 -9.05 -0.52 10.05
N THR A 112 -8.20 -0.28 11.02
CA THR A 112 -8.54 0.29 12.34
C THR A 112 -8.97 1.76 12.31
N ASN A 113 -8.85 2.43 11.18
CA ASN A 113 -9.34 3.80 10.99
C ASN A 113 -10.79 3.85 10.46
N LEU A 114 -11.39 2.69 10.16
CA LEU A 114 -12.78 2.64 9.70
C LEU A 114 -13.73 2.78 10.89
N THR A 115 -14.74 3.62 10.73
CA THR A 115 -15.81 3.85 11.71
C THR A 115 -17.18 3.84 11.01
N GLY A 116 -18.26 3.69 11.76
CA GLY A 116 -19.63 3.78 11.27
C GLY A 116 -19.91 2.93 10.00
N PRO A 117 -20.58 3.48 8.98
CA PRO A 117 -20.98 2.72 7.78
C PRO A 117 -19.82 2.08 7.03
N ALA A 118 -18.62 2.68 7.06
CA ALA A 118 -17.45 2.12 6.39
C ALA A 118 -16.93 0.86 7.09
N LEU A 119 -16.96 0.82 8.43
CA LEU A 119 -16.65 -0.35 9.22
C LEU A 119 -17.70 -1.46 9.02
N THR A 120 -18.99 -1.10 9.08
CA THR A 120 -20.10 -2.02 8.77
C THR A 120 -19.92 -2.65 7.39
N HIS A 121 -19.61 -1.84 6.37
CA HIS A 121 -19.38 -2.32 5.01
C HIS A 121 -18.21 -3.31 4.93
N ALA A 122 -17.07 -2.98 5.55
CA ALA A 122 -15.88 -3.85 5.52
C ALA A 122 -16.16 -5.23 6.11
N ILE A 123 -16.92 -5.30 7.22
CA ILE A 123 -17.28 -6.57 7.86
C ILE A 123 -18.29 -7.35 6.99
N ARG A 124 -19.29 -6.66 6.42
CA ARG A 124 -20.33 -7.29 5.59
C ARG A 124 -19.80 -7.83 4.27
N VAL A 125 -18.96 -7.05 3.56
CA VAL A 125 -18.44 -7.45 2.24
C VAL A 125 -17.53 -8.68 2.32
N ALA A 126 -16.92 -8.92 3.47
CA ALA A 126 -16.13 -10.12 3.74
C ALA A 126 -16.97 -11.31 4.24
N HIS A 127 -18.28 -11.15 4.43
CA HIS A 127 -19.18 -12.16 5.00
C HIS A 127 -18.63 -12.74 6.31
N CYS A 128 -18.12 -11.86 7.20
CA CYS A 128 -17.55 -12.29 8.46
C CYS A 128 -18.59 -12.99 9.34
N HIS A 129 -18.22 -14.15 9.88
CA HIS A 129 -19.01 -14.91 10.86
C HIS A 129 -18.66 -14.54 12.30
N ALA A 130 -17.40 -14.27 12.53
CA ALA A 130 -16.90 -13.86 13.83
C ALA A 130 -15.94 -12.67 13.69
N ILE A 131 -15.73 -11.96 14.79
CA ILE A 131 -14.79 -10.84 14.87
C ILE A 131 -13.99 -10.88 16.16
N ILE A 132 -12.68 -10.68 16.08
CA ILE A 132 -11.82 -10.40 17.22
C ILE A 132 -11.55 -8.90 17.24
N VAL A 133 -11.88 -8.25 18.38
CA VAL A 133 -11.77 -6.80 18.57
C VAL A 133 -10.80 -6.49 19.70
N GLU A 134 -9.78 -5.68 19.43
CA GLU A 134 -8.93 -5.13 20.50
C GLU A 134 -9.73 -4.22 21.42
N ALA A 135 -9.51 -4.32 22.73
CA ALA A 135 -10.22 -3.55 23.75
C ALA A 135 -10.25 -2.04 23.47
N ALA A 136 -9.16 -1.49 22.92
CA ALA A 136 -9.07 -0.07 22.60
C ALA A 136 -9.92 0.37 21.38
N LEU A 137 -10.46 -0.58 20.60
CA LEU A 137 -11.34 -0.33 19.45
C LEU A 137 -12.78 -0.81 19.72
N HIS A 138 -13.08 -1.09 20.99
CA HIS A 138 -14.40 -1.58 21.40
C HIS A 138 -15.52 -0.59 21.09
N ASP A 139 -15.31 0.70 21.33
CA ASP A 139 -16.37 1.70 21.16
C ASP A 139 -16.72 1.91 19.69
N GLU A 140 -15.74 1.90 18.79
CA GLU A 140 -15.92 1.94 17.35
C GLU A 140 -16.70 0.73 16.85
N PHE A 141 -16.38 -0.47 17.34
CA PHE A 141 -17.12 -1.68 17.02
C PHE A 141 -18.53 -1.65 17.62
N ARG A 142 -18.69 -1.28 18.89
CA ARG A 142 -19.98 -1.20 19.58
C ARG A 142 -20.97 -0.29 18.85
N ALA A 143 -20.48 0.81 18.27
CA ALA A 143 -21.33 1.75 17.51
C ALA A 143 -22.00 1.12 16.28
N VAL A 144 -21.45 0.01 15.75
CA VAL A 144 -21.95 -0.67 14.55
C VAL A 144 -22.43 -2.10 14.82
N SER A 145 -22.15 -2.66 15.99
CA SER A 145 -22.42 -4.08 16.31
C SER A 145 -23.87 -4.48 16.18
N GLY A 146 -24.82 -3.57 16.49
CA GLY A 146 -26.25 -3.81 16.35
C GLY A 146 -26.73 -4.01 14.90
N GLU A 147 -25.92 -3.63 13.92
CA GLU A 147 -26.20 -3.83 12.50
C GLU A 147 -25.58 -5.11 11.93
N LEU A 148 -24.80 -5.84 12.72
CA LEU A 148 -23.99 -6.98 12.31
C LEU A 148 -24.47 -8.27 12.98
N SER A 149 -24.47 -9.37 12.23
CA SER A 149 -24.69 -10.73 12.75
C SER A 149 -23.35 -11.46 12.81
N VAL A 150 -22.53 -11.13 13.82
CA VAL A 150 -21.20 -11.71 14.00
C VAL A 150 -20.96 -12.08 15.47
N ASP A 151 -20.29 -13.21 15.71
CA ASP A 151 -19.85 -13.59 17.04
C ASP A 151 -18.64 -12.74 17.43
N ALA A 152 -18.79 -11.90 18.46
CA ALA A 152 -17.74 -10.99 18.89
C ALA A 152 -16.88 -11.60 20.01
N TYR A 153 -15.58 -11.48 19.89
CA TYR A 153 -14.57 -11.86 20.88
C TYR A 153 -13.68 -10.66 21.18
N MET A 154 -13.43 -10.40 22.46
CA MET A 154 -12.56 -9.30 22.87
C MET A 154 -11.13 -9.78 23.05
N HIS A 155 -10.18 -8.96 22.60
CA HIS A 155 -8.76 -9.08 22.95
C HIS A 155 -8.40 -7.93 23.92
N GLY A 156 -8.15 -8.27 25.18
CA GLY A 156 -7.99 -7.30 26.26
C GLY A 156 -9.29 -7.04 27.03
N ALA A 157 -9.17 -6.44 28.23
CA ALA A 157 -10.28 -6.22 29.14
C ALA A 157 -11.11 -4.98 28.74
N VAL A 158 -12.43 -5.15 28.67
CA VAL A 158 -13.41 -4.07 28.50
C VAL A 158 -14.49 -4.22 29.56
N GLN A 159 -14.64 -3.24 30.46
CA GLN A 159 -15.60 -3.32 31.57
C GLN A 159 -17.08 -3.38 31.10
N SER A 160 -17.38 -2.75 29.95
CA SER A 160 -18.75 -2.66 29.43
C SER A 160 -19.11 -3.79 28.44
N SER A 161 -18.22 -4.76 28.21
CA SER A 161 -18.45 -5.86 27.29
C SER A 161 -18.66 -7.19 27.99
N SER A 162 -19.73 -7.91 27.61
CA SER A 162 -19.97 -9.31 27.99
C SER A 162 -19.39 -10.33 27.00
N ALA A 163 -18.78 -9.88 25.92
CA ALA A 163 -18.20 -10.77 24.91
C ALA A 163 -17.02 -11.57 25.50
N PRO A 164 -16.87 -12.85 25.11
CA PRO A 164 -15.77 -13.70 25.56
C PRO A 164 -14.40 -13.09 25.26
N ARG A 165 -13.45 -13.30 26.16
CA ARG A 165 -12.07 -12.82 26.03
C ARG A 165 -11.19 -13.88 25.39
N VAL A 166 -10.92 -13.70 24.08
CA VAL A 166 -10.12 -14.66 23.33
C VAL A 166 -8.70 -14.82 23.89
N ASP A 167 -8.08 -13.73 24.34
CA ASP A 167 -6.74 -13.72 24.96
C ASP A 167 -6.66 -14.52 26.27
N LEU A 168 -7.78 -14.72 26.96
CA LEU A 168 -7.89 -15.62 28.12
C LEU A 168 -8.27 -17.05 27.69
N GLU A 169 -9.24 -17.21 26.79
CA GLU A 169 -9.69 -18.53 26.33
C GLU A 169 -8.55 -19.35 25.73
N ILE A 170 -7.64 -18.74 24.95
CA ILE A 170 -6.51 -19.44 24.35
C ILE A 170 -5.55 -20.07 25.39
N LEU A 171 -5.52 -19.55 26.61
CA LEU A 171 -4.63 -20.05 27.65
C LEU A 171 -4.98 -21.48 28.10
N SER A 172 -6.23 -21.90 27.94
CA SER A 172 -6.67 -23.27 28.21
C SER A 172 -6.24 -24.27 27.13
N HIS A 173 -5.80 -23.79 25.97
CA HIS A 173 -5.41 -24.63 24.85
C HIS A 173 -3.90 -24.93 24.83
N SER A 174 -3.56 -26.14 24.40
CA SER A 174 -2.16 -26.57 24.27
C SER A 174 -1.41 -25.75 23.21
N GLY A 175 -0.20 -25.27 23.56
CA GLY A 175 0.71 -24.61 22.62
C GLY A 175 1.53 -25.58 21.75
N ARG A 176 1.36 -26.89 21.88
CA ARG A 176 2.09 -27.88 21.05
C ARG A 176 1.66 -27.73 19.58
N ARG A 177 2.57 -28.07 18.65
CA ARG A 177 2.30 -28.10 17.21
C ARG A 177 1.01 -28.88 16.91
N PRO A 178 0.00 -28.28 16.27
CA PRO A 178 -1.23 -28.98 15.91
C PRO A 178 -0.99 -29.90 14.72
N LYS A 179 -1.82 -30.94 14.60
CA LYS A 179 -1.83 -31.76 13.37
C LYS A 179 -2.23 -30.85 12.18
N PRO A 180 -1.57 -30.99 11.03
CA PRO A 180 -1.99 -30.27 9.82
C PRO A 180 -3.46 -30.52 9.51
N SER A 181 -4.19 -29.51 9.07
CA SER A 181 -5.51 -29.69 8.47
C SER A 181 -5.32 -29.84 6.96
N SER A 182 -6.22 -30.58 6.31
CA SER A 182 -6.40 -30.41 4.88
C SER A 182 -6.89 -28.98 4.67
N LEU A 183 -6.03 -28.14 4.08
CA LEU A 183 -6.41 -26.76 3.82
C LEU A 183 -7.33 -26.75 2.62
N PRO A 184 -8.46 -26.05 2.73
CA PRO A 184 -9.27 -25.79 1.56
C PRO A 184 -8.49 -24.88 0.59
N GLU A 185 -8.87 -24.88 -0.68
CA GLU A 185 -8.45 -23.90 -1.71
C GLU A 185 -8.92 -22.47 -1.39
N LYS A 186 -9.03 -22.13 -0.11
CA LYS A 186 -9.55 -20.88 0.41
C LYS A 186 -8.42 -19.89 0.71
N PRO A 187 -8.69 -18.59 0.61
CA PRO A 187 -7.71 -17.58 0.99
C PRO A 187 -7.37 -17.70 2.49
N ALA A 188 -6.10 -17.49 2.82
CA ALA A 188 -5.65 -17.36 4.21
C ALA A 188 -6.12 -16.03 4.80
N LEU A 189 -6.05 -14.96 4.00
CA LEU A 189 -6.35 -13.61 4.43
C LEU A 189 -7.26 -12.89 3.41
N LEU A 190 -8.00 -11.90 3.91
CA LEU A 190 -8.62 -10.84 3.11
C LEU A 190 -7.97 -9.52 3.49
N ILE A 191 -7.41 -8.82 2.51
CA ILE A 191 -6.78 -7.51 2.68
C ILE A 191 -7.61 -6.49 1.90
N TYR A 192 -7.97 -5.40 2.58
CA TYR A 192 -8.81 -4.39 1.96
C TYR A 192 -7.99 -3.39 1.16
N THR A 193 -8.44 -3.13 -0.07
CA THR A 193 -7.88 -2.11 -0.96
C THR A 193 -8.90 -0.98 -1.15
N SER A 194 -8.39 0.25 -1.29
CA SER A 194 -9.24 1.40 -1.63
C SER A 194 -9.70 1.28 -3.09
N GLY A 195 -11.00 1.11 -3.31
CA GLY A 195 -11.57 1.11 -4.65
C GLY A 195 -11.77 2.53 -5.19
N THR A 196 -11.88 2.66 -6.51
CA THR A 196 -12.29 3.91 -7.18
C THR A 196 -13.69 4.40 -6.76
N THR A 197 -14.50 3.52 -6.17
CA THR A 197 -15.84 3.81 -5.64
C THR A 197 -15.84 4.33 -4.20
N GLY A 198 -14.68 4.45 -3.56
CA GLY A 198 -14.53 4.95 -2.19
C GLY A 198 -14.74 3.91 -1.07
N LEU A 199 -15.45 2.80 -1.32
CA LEU A 199 -15.64 1.76 -0.32
C LEU A 199 -14.56 0.66 -0.40
N PRO A 200 -14.13 0.09 0.73
CA PRO A 200 -13.12 -0.97 0.77
C PRO A 200 -13.55 -2.23 0.00
N LYS A 201 -12.62 -2.80 -0.79
CA LYS A 201 -12.79 -4.07 -1.51
C LYS A 201 -11.90 -5.13 -0.90
N ALA A 202 -12.45 -6.32 -0.62
CA ALA A 202 -11.72 -7.42 0.00
C ALA A 202 -10.95 -8.23 -1.05
N ALA A 203 -9.63 -8.04 -1.13
CA ALA A 203 -8.74 -8.83 -1.98
C ALA A 203 -8.38 -10.15 -1.30
N LYS A 204 -8.41 -11.24 -2.06
CA LYS A 204 -8.04 -12.57 -1.58
C LYS A 204 -6.52 -12.70 -1.56
N VAL A 205 -6.00 -13.34 -0.51
CA VAL A 205 -4.58 -13.67 -0.36
C VAL A 205 -4.47 -15.12 0.12
N SER A 206 -3.98 -15.98 -0.75
CA SER A 206 -3.79 -17.41 -0.44
C SER A 206 -2.62 -17.65 0.53
N HIS A 207 -2.56 -18.84 1.13
CA HIS A 207 -1.40 -19.27 1.94
C HIS A 207 -0.11 -19.22 1.11
N ALA A 208 -0.15 -19.70 -0.12
CA ALA A 208 0.98 -19.65 -1.03
C ALA A 208 1.47 -18.22 -1.24
N ARG A 209 0.57 -17.25 -1.44
CA ARG A 209 0.94 -15.84 -1.62
C ARG A 209 1.56 -15.22 -0.38
N VAL A 210 1.04 -15.52 0.81
CA VAL A 210 1.66 -15.07 2.09
C VAL A 210 3.11 -15.53 2.15
N LEU A 211 3.36 -16.83 1.89
CA LEU A 211 4.70 -17.39 1.92
C LEU A 211 5.58 -16.88 0.78
N GLN A 212 5.04 -16.76 -0.44
CA GLN A 212 5.76 -16.19 -1.58
C GLN A 212 6.27 -14.78 -1.28
N TRP A 213 5.44 -13.90 -0.75
CA TRP A 213 5.87 -12.56 -0.35
C TRP A 213 6.94 -12.62 0.74
N SER A 214 6.77 -13.49 1.74
CA SER A 214 7.74 -13.65 2.82
C SER A 214 9.12 -14.04 2.29
N TYR A 215 9.21 -15.13 1.54
CA TYR A 215 10.48 -15.63 1.02
C TYR A 215 11.06 -14.74 -0.10
N TRP A 216 10.22 -14.19 -0.96
CA TRP A 216 10.64 -13.30 -2.03
C TRP A 216 11.34 -12.05 -1.48
N PHE A 217 10.69 -11.35 -0.55
CA PHE A 217 11.28 -10.17 0.08
C PHE A 217 12.48 -10.51 0.95
N ALA A 218 12.52 -11.67 1.60
CA ALA A 218 13.71 -12.15 2.30
C ALA A 218 14.91 -12.25 1.36
N GLY A 219 14.73 -12.79 0.15
CA GLY A 219 15.77 -12.88 -0.86
C GLY A 219 16.20 -11.51 -1.40
N LEU A 220 15.25 -10.62 -1.73
CA LEU A 220 15.54 -9.26 -2.22
C LEU A 220 16.26 -8.39 -1.19
N MET A 221 15.87 -8.49 0.08
CA MET A 221 16.48 -7.75 1.19
C MET A 221 17.81 -8.34 1.62
N GLU A 222 18.15 -9.54 1.14
CA GLU A 222 19.27 -10.33 1.66
C GLU A 222 19.17 -10.45 3.19
N ALA A 223 17.94 -10.81 3.66
CA ALA A 223 17.65 -10.88 5.08
C ALA A 223 18.43 -12.00 5.76
N GLU A 224 19.00 -11.69 6.93
CA GLU A 224 19.80 -12.56 7.76
C GLU A 224 19.25 -12.64 9.19
N GLU A 225 19.69 -13.64 9.95
CA GLU A 225 19.26 -13.87 11.33
C GLU A 225 19.55 -12.69 12.27
N THR A 226 20.60 -11.93 11.99
CA THR A 226 21.00 -10.76 12.79
C THR A 226 20.21 -9.50 12.45
N ASP A 227 19.42 -9.52 11.38
CA ASP A 227 18.67 -8.34 10.95
C ASP A 227 17.46 -8.06 11.83
N LYS A 228 17.17 -6.77 11.96
CA LYS A 228 15.97 -6.26 12.61
C LYS A 228 15.27 -5.25 11.70
N ILE A 229 14.03 -5.55 11.30
CA ILE A 229 13.24 -4.61 10.50
C ILE A 229 12.36 -3.76 11.39
N TYR A 230 12.44 -2.45 11.21
CA TYR A 230 11.53 -1.49 11.85
C TYR A 230 10.28 -1.33 11.00
N ASN A 231 9.13 -1.70 11.55
CA ASN A 231 7.82 -1.65 10.92
C ASN A 231 6.84 -0.80 11.74
N CYS A 232 6.52 0.37 11.24
CA CYS A 232 5.50 1.27 11.77
C CYS A 232 4.29 1.40 10.83
N LEU A 233 4.25 0.60 9.76
CA LEU A 233 3.14 0.57 8.82
C LEU A 233 1.98 -0.24 9.39
N PRO A 234 0.72 0.07 9.00
CA PRO A 234 -0.43 -0.71 9.45
C PRO A 234 -0.34 -2.16 9.01
N MET A 235 -0.53 -3.08 9.98
CA MET A 235 -0.42 -4.52 9.75
C MET A 235 -1.63 -5.12 9.01
N TYR A 236 -2.70 -4.37 8.85
CA TYR A 236 -3.84 -4.78 8.02
C TYR A 236 -3.59 -4.58 6.50
N HIS A 237 -2.43 -4.04 6.09
CA HIS A 237 -1.99 -3.97 4.70
C HIS A 237 -0.87 -4.96 4.41
N SER A 238 -0.77 -5.43 3.15
CA SER A 238 0.22 -6.41 2.73
C SER A 238 1.66 -6.00 3.03
N THR A 239 2.02 -4.74 2.81
CA THR A 239 3.38 -4.24 3.03
C THR A 239 3.80 -4.31 4.50
N GLY A 240 2.99 -3.77 5.42
CA GLY A 240 3.27 -3.78 6.85
C GLY A 240 2.92 -5.10 7.55
N GLY A 241 1.88 -5.81 7.09
CA GLY A 241 1.35 -6.98 7.75
C GLY A 241 1.97 -8.30 7.32
N ILE A 242 2.54 -8.37 6.11
CA ILE A 242 3.09 -9.62 5.56
C ILE A 242 4.51 -9.43 5.04
N CYS A 243 4.75 -8.49 4.10
CA CYS A 243 6.07 -8.36 3.49
C CYS A 243 7.16 -8.02 4.51
N ALA A 244 6.92 -7.01 5.37
CA ALA A 244 7.87 -6.63 6.41
C ALA A 244 8.09 -7.75 7.45
N ILE A 245 7.00 -8.40 7.86
CA ILE A 245 7.03 -9.42 8.91
C ILE A 245 7.64 -10.72 8.38
N GLY A 246 7.04 -11.25 7.32
CA GLY A 246 7.44 -12.55 6.78
C GLY A 246 8.88 -12.58 6.29
N ALA A 247 9.37 -11.48 5.65
CA ALA A 247 10.72 -11.42 5.12
C ALA A 247 11.80 -11.70 6.19
N LEU A 248 11.62 -11.16 7.40
CA LEU A 248 12.58 -11.37 8.48
C LEU A 248 12.36 -12.71 9.17
N LEU A 249 11.11 -13.06 9.45
CA LEU A 249 10.81 -14.28 10.20
C LEU A 249 11.31 -15.52 9.47
N VAL A 250 11.15 -15.65 8.15
CA VAL A 250 11.62 -16.82 7.39
C VAL A 250 13.15 -16.97 7.34
N ARG A 251 13.89 -16.02 7.92
CA ARG A 251 15.35 -16.02 7.99
C ARG A 251 15.90 -15.95 9.42
N GLY A 252 15.06 -16.08 10.44
CA GLY A 252 15.49 -16.07 11.84
C GLY A 252 15.69 -14.66 12.41
N GLY A 253 15.43 -13.60 11.62
CA GLY A 253 15.57 -12.21 12.04
C GLY A 253 14.41 -11.71 12.90
N SER A 254 14.47 -10.46 13.34
CA SER A 254 13.46 -9.86 14.24
C SER A 254 12.67 -8.77 13.56
N VAL A 255 11.41 -8.58 14.00
CA VAL A 255 10.55 -7.47 13.57
C VAL A 255 10.24 -6.57 14.74
N ILE A 256 10.59 -5.28 14.62
CA ILE A 256 10.24 -4.24 15.57
C ILE A 256 8.93 -3.62 15.09
N ILE A 257 7.87 -3.79 15.88
CA ILE A 257 6.52 -3.34 15.57
C ILE A 257 6.23 -2.07 16.37
N ARG A 258 5.77 -1.02 15.68
CA ARG A 258 5.26 0.18 16.32
C ARG A 258 3.78 0.35 16.00
N ARG A 259 3.01 0.82 16.98
CA ARG A 259 1.56 1.06 16.82
C ARG A 259 1.26 2.11 15.79
N ARG A 260 2.15 3.12 15.68
CA ARG A 260 2.04 4.22 14.70
C ARG A 260 3.41 4.82 14.40
N PHE A 261 3.51 5.47 13.26
CA PHE A 261 4.67 6.29 12.91
C PHE A 261 4.76 7.53 13.81
N SER A 262 5.97 7.88 14.23
CA SER A 262 6.30 9.12 14.93
C SER A 262 7.59 9.70 14.36
N GLY A 263 7.50 10.80 13.59
CA GLY A 263 8.67 11.41 12.97
C GLY A 263 9.69 11.91 14.00
N SER A 264 9.24 12.46 15.13
CA SER A 264 10.11 13.00 16.19
C SER A 264 10.84 11.92 17.01
N ARG A 265 10.31 10.69 17.05
CA ARG A 265 10.94 9.57 17.78
C ARG A 265 11.64 8.57 16.87
N PHE A 266 11.48 8.71 15.58
CA PHE A 266 11.90 7.70 14.60
C PHE A 266 13.38 7.33 14.74
N TRP A 267 14.28 8.30 14.68
CA TRP A 267 15.72 8.03 14.71
C TRP A 267 16.18 7.49 16.06
N GLN A 268 15.61 8.00 17.16
CA GLN A 268 15.84 7.44 18.48
C GLN A 268 15.42 5.96 18.54
N ASP A 269 14.22 5.64 18.09
CA ASP A 269 13.72 4.25 18.02
C ASP A 269 14.61 3.34 17.17
N ILE A 270 15.05 3.81 16.00
CA ILE A 270 15.96 3.05 15.12
C ILE A 270 17.26 2.69 15.84
N VAL A 271 17.85 3.66 16.54
CA VAL A 271 19.14 3.46 17.25
C VAL A 271 18.95 2.57 18.48
N GLU A 272 17.95 2.83 19.33
CA GLU A 272 17.69 2.06 20.56
C GLU A 272 17.36 0.60 20.26
N THR A 273 16.59 0.34 19.21
CA THR A 273 16.22 -1.02 18.80
C THR A 273 17.29 -1.72 17.96
N ARG A 274 18.31 -0.96 17.53
CA ARG A 274 19.35 -1.42 16.60
C ARG A 274 18.76 -2.00 15.31
N ALA A 275 17.77 -1.29 14.74
CA ALA A 275 17.18 -1.68 13.48
C ALA A 275 18.20 -1.59 12.34
N THR A 276 18.22 -2.60 11.47
CA THR A 276 19.11 -2.69 10.31
C THR A 276 18.37 -2.46 9.00
N ILE A 277 17.05 -2.63 9.02
CA ILE A 277 16.15 -2.45 7.87
C ILE A 277 14.98 -1.57 8.29
N PHE A 278 14.56 -0.65 7.42
CA PHE A 278 13.35 0.14 7.59
C PHE A 278 12.34 -0.16 6.50
N GLN A 279 11.12 -0.58 6.90
CA GLN A 279 9.99 -0.73 5.98
C GLN A 279 9.25 0.59 5.84
N TYR A 280 9.30 1.20 4.67
CA TYR A 280 8.70 2.52 4.42
C TYR A 280 7.53 2.50 3.43
N ILE A 281 6.81 3.60 3.41
CA ILE A 281 6.10 4.16 2.27
C ILE A 281 6.67 5.55 1.99
N GLY A 282 6.68 6.00 0.73
CA GLY A 282 7.37 7.23 0.33
C GLY A 282 6.97 8.46 1.13
N GLU A 283 5.73 8.52 1.61
CA GLU A 283 5.21 9.60 2.43
C GLU A 283 5.91 9.70 3.81
N LEU A 284 6.27 8.57 4.42
CA LEU A 284 7.05 8.58 5.67
C LEU A 284 8.45 9.16 5.44
N CYS A 285 9.08 8.84 4.32
CA CYS A 285 10.38 9.42 3.97
C CYS A 285 10.28 10.94 3.81
N ARG A 286 9.21 11.45 3.20
CA ARG A 286 8.93 12.87 3.08
C ARG A 286 8.76 13.54 4.47
N TYR A 287 8.02 12.91 5.38
CA TYR A 287 7.85 13.44 6.74
C TYR A 287 9.15 13.48 7.51
N LEU A 288 9.99 12.45 7.40
CA LEU A 288 11.29 12.44 8.05
C LEU A 288 12.19 13.57 7.57
N LEU A 289 12.07 14.00 6.30
CA LEU A 289 12.79 15.16 5.79
C LEU A 289 12.31 16.49 6.37
N GLN A 290 11.03 16.56 6.82
CA GLN A 290 10.45 17.76 7.42
C GLN A 290 10.75 17.89 8.92
N VAL A 291 11.15 16.81 9.58
CA VAL A 291 11.55 16.85 10.99
C VAL A 291 12.91 17.57 11.12
N PRO A 292 13.09 18.43 12.16
CA PRO A 292 14.39 19.02 12.46
C PRO A 292 15.47 17.96 12.62
N GLN A 293 16.72 18.32 12.29
CA GLN A 293 17.83 17.39 12.39
C GLN A 293 18.03 16.94 13.83
N ASP A 294 18.24 15.63 14.03
CA ASP A 294 18.46 14.98 15.30
C ASP A 294 19.87 14.33 15.33
N SER A 295 20.47 14.30 16.52
CA SER A 295 21.77 13.65 16.75
C SER A 295 21.73 12.14 16.47
N TYR A 296 20.59 11.49 16.65
CA TYR A 296 20.41 10.06 16.34
C TYR A 296 20.50 9.73 14.84
N GLU A 297 20.29 10.71 13.95
CA GLU A 297 20.41 10.50 12.49
C GLU A 297 21.82 10.03 12.07
N ALA A 298 22.84 10.38 12.81
CA ALA A 298 24.22 9.97 12.52
C ALA A 298 24.61 8.63 13.16
N LEU A 299 23.79 8.11 14.07
CA LEU A 299 24.08 6.93 14.90
C LEU A 299 23.37 5.66 14.41
N HIS A 300 22.43 5.77 13.45
CA HIS A 300 21.66 4.61 12.99
C HIS A 300 22.52 3.57 12.27
N GLY A 301 22.12 2.30 12.40
CA GLY A 301 22.73 1.15 11.73
C GLY A 301 21.95 0.63 10.52
N LEU A 302 21.06 1.43 9.93
CA LEU A 302 20.25 1.00 8.78
C LEU A 302 21.17 0.69 7.58
N ARG A 303 21.07 -0.56 7.08
CA ARG A 303 21.74 -1.01 5.85
C ARG A 303 20.82 -0.97 4.63
N LEU A 304 19.51 -0.94 4.86
CA LEU A 304 18.49 -1.01 3.81
C LEU A 304 17.22 -0.29 4.24
N CYS A 305 16.64 0.48 3.33
CA CYS A 305 15.24 0.87 3.39
C CYS A 305 14.48 0.15 2.27
N SER A 306 13.36 -0.51 2.59
CA SER A 306 12.51 -1.22 1.63
C SER A 306 11.10 -0.67 1.66
N GLY A 307 10.52 -0.39 0.52
CA GLY A 307 9.17 0.17 0.48
C GLY A 307 8.69 0.53 -0.91
N ASN A 308 7.66 1.36 -0.96
CA ASN A 308 7.04 1.79 -2.20
C ASN A 308 6.55 3.24 -2.15
N GLY A 309 6.47 3.86 -3.33
CA GLY A 309 5.96 5.21 -3.50
C GLY A 309 6.98 6.31 -3.19
N LEU A 310 8.28 6.02 -3.22
CA LEU A 310 9.33 6.99 -3.01
C LEU A 310 9.63 7.78 -4.29
N ARG A 311 9.22 9.03 -4.32
CA ARG A 311 9.43 9.93 -5.46
C ARG A 311 10.90 10.30 -5.63
N GLU A 312 11.32 10.58 -6.87
CA GLU A 312 12.72 10.87 -7.20
C GLU A 312 13.30 12.07 -6.41
N ASP A 313 12.52 13.14 -6.28
CA ASP A 313 12.92 14.35 -5.55
C ASP A 313 13.14 14.07 -4.06
N VAL A 314 12.26 13.28 -3.44
CA VAL A 314 12.39 12.84 -2.05
C VAL A 314 13.53 11.86 -1.88
N TRP A 315 13.70 10.91 -2.82
CA TRP A 315 14.72 9.86 -2.76
C TRP A 315 16.13 10.42 -2.60
N ARG A 316 16.51 11.34 -3.49
CA ARG A 316 17.88 11.91 -3.50
C ARG A 316 18.20 12.64 -2.20
N VAL A 317 17.27 13.44 -1.70
CA VAL A 317 17.44 14.20 -0.45
C VAL A 317 17.47 13.27 0.76
N PHE A 318 16.59 12.25 0.79
CA PHE A 318 16.51 11.25 1.85
C PHE A 318 17.79 10.41 1.94
N GLU A 319 18.26 9.88 0.83
CA GLU A 319 19.49 9.10 0.74
C GLU A 319 20.70 9.92 1.19
N GLN A 320 20.79 11.18 0.76
CA GLN A 320 21.91 12.08 1.11
C GLN A 320 21.87 12.47 2.59
N ARG A 321 20.74 12.94 3.12
CA ARG A 321 20.61 13.39 4.51
C ARG A 321 20.89 12.26 5.48
N PHE A 322 20.24 11.13 5.29
CA PHE A 322 20.30 10.01 6.22
C PHE A 322 21.38 8.97 5.87
N ARG A 323 22.13 9.16 4.77
CA ARG A 323 23.23 8.26 4.35
C ARG A 323 22.80 6.80 4.27
N ILE A 324 21.60 6.55 3.73
CA ILE A 324 21.08 5.19 3.57
C ILE A 324 21.87 4.45 2.50
N PRO A 325 22.52 3.31 2.83
CA PRO A 325 23.39 2.62 1.87
C PRO A 325 22.65 2.01 0.69
N ARG A 326 21.39 1.63 0.88
CA ARG A 326 20.58 0.98 -0.14
C ARG A 326 19.09 1.24 0.07
N ILE A 327 18.39 1.56 -1.03
CA ILE A 327 16.94 1.69 -1.07
C ILE A 327 16.41 0.68 -2.07
N LEU A 328 15.50 -0.20 -1.61
CA LEU A 328 14.78 -1.17 -2.41
C LEU A 328 13.34 -0.68 -2.59
N GLU A 329 13.09 0.01 -3.69
CA GLU A 329 11.74 0.40 -4.09
C GLU A 329 11.06 -0.76 -4.81
N PHE A 330 9.74 -0.92 -4.60
CA PHE A 330 8.97 -1.92 -5.33
C PHE A 330 7.56 -1.41 -5.67
N TYR A 331 6.94 -2.06 -6.63
CA TYR A 331 5.55 -1.90 -6.98
C TYR A 331 4.87 -3.26 -7.01
N ALA A 332 3.71 -3.38 -6.36
CA ALA A 332 2.85 -4.56 -6.43
C ALA A 332 1.40 -4.17 -6.13
N ALA A 333 0.45 -4.92 -6.68
CA ALA A 333 -0.96 -4.88 -6.29
C ALA A 333 -1.30 -6.10 -5.43
N THR A 334 -2.07 -5.90 -4.36
CA THR A 334 -2.42 -6.97 -3.41
C THR A 334 -3.15 -8.13 -4.10
N GLU A 335 -4.10 -7.83 -4.96
CA GLU A 335 -4.91 -8.78 -5.75
C GLU A 335 -4.25 -9.19 -7.05
N GLY A 336 -3.22 -8.45 -7.49
CA GLY A 336 -2.69 -8.49 -8.85
C GLY A 336 -1.66 -9.56 -9.13
N SER A 337 -1.23 -9.61 -10.39
CA SER A 337 -0.23 -10.52 -10.92
C SER A 337 1.08 -9.82 -11.31
N ILE A 338 1.17 -8.49 -11.12
CA ILE A 338 2.36 -7.70 -11.47
C ILE A 338 3.13 -7.31 -10.22
N SER A 339 4.45 -7.47 -10.29
CA SER A 339 5.38 -6.95 -9.31
C SER A 339 6.64 -6.43 -10.01
N LEU A 340 7.10 -5.26 -9.61
CA LEU A 340 8.33 -4.64 -10.10
C LEU A 340 9.22 -4.32 -8.91
N TYR A 341 10.53 -4.50 -9.10
CA TYR A 341 11.52 -4.30 -8.04
C TYR A 341 12.69 -3.48 -8.58
N ASN A 342 13.02 -2.41 -7.90
CA ASN A 342 14.16 -1.55 -8.21
C ASN A 342 15.39 -2.03 -7.45
N CYS A 343 15.93 -3.13 -7.91
CA CYS A 343 17.16 -3.72 -7.36
C CYS A 343 18.42 -2.95 -7.76
N ASP A 344 18.30 -2.06 -8.75
CA ASP A 344 19.40 -1.24 -9.26
C ASP A 344 19.62 0.05 -8.45
N GLY A 345 18.65 0.43 -7.59
CA GLY A 345 18.70 1.67 -6.82
C GLY A 345 18.57 2.93 -7.70
N LYS A 346 17.86 2.85 -8.83
CA LYS A 346 17.65 3.99 -9.73
C LYS A 346 16.57 4.93 -9.17
N PRO A 347 16.91 6.16 -8.75
CA PRO A 347 15.94 7.06 -8.16
C PRO A 347 14.72 7.31 -9.05
N GLY A 348 13.52 7.26 -8.45
CA GLY A 348 12.23 7.48 -9.12
C GLY A 348 11.70 6.29 -9.92
N ALA A 349 12.53 5.30 -10.26
CA ALA A 349 12.04 4.08 -10.91
C ALA A 349 11.39 3.13 -9.88
N ILE A 350 10.26 2.52 -10.25
CA ILE A 350 9.59 1.50 -9.42
C ILE A 350 10.14 0.09 -9.65
N GLY A 351 10.94 -0.11 -10.69
CA GLY A 351 11.62 -1.36 -10.94
C GLY A 351 11.98 -1.60 -12.40
N ARG A 352 12.65 -2.71 -12.60
CA ARG A 352 13.02 -3.23 -13.93
C ARG A 352 12.99 -4.75 -13.90
N ILE A 353 12.41 -5.37 -14.93
CA ILE A 353 12.46 -6.82 -15.11
C ILE A 353 13.75 -7.15 -15.88
N PRO A 354 14.67 -7.96 -15.33
CA PRO A 354 15.85 -8.40 -16.07
C PRO A 354 15.47 -9.16 -17.34
N GLY A 355 16.18 -8.92 -18.44
CA GLY A 355 15.85 -9.54 -19.74
C GLY A 355 15.77 -11.08 -19.71
N PHE A 356 16.62 -11.75 -18.92
CA PHE A 356 16.61 -13.20 -18.78
C PHE A 356 15.40 -13.74 -18.00
N LEU A 357 14.65 -12.86 -17.30
CA LEU A 357 13.42 -13.19 -16.57
C LEU A 357 12.14 -12.66 -17.22
N ALA A 358 12.24 -11.97 -18.36
CA ALA A 358 11.08 -11.36 -19.02
C ALA A 358 9.96 -12.38 -19.33
N HIS A 359 10.33 -13.63 -19.65
CA HIS A 359 9.37 -14.71 -19.89
C HIS A 359 8.61 -15.16 -18.63
N ARG A 360 9.20 -14.99 -17.44
CA ARG A 360 8.56 -15.33 -16.13
C ARG A 360 7.71 -14.20 -15.59
N PHE A 361 7.92 -12.95 -16.02
CA PHE A 361 7.23 -11.76 -15.56
C PHE A 361 6.64 -10.98 -16.75
N PRO A 362 5.72 -11.62 -17.52
CA PRO A 362 5.17 -11.02 -18.71
C PRO A 362 4.29 -9.80 -18.36
N MET A 363 4.76 -8.62 -18.74
CA MET A 363 4.10 -7.35 -18.51
C MET A 363 4.14 -6.50 -19.79
N ALA A 364 3.07 -5.76 -20.05
CA ALA A 364 2.97 -4.84 -21.17
C ALA A 364 2.43 -3.48 -20.73
N LEU A 365 2.80 -2.42 -21.45
CA LEU A 365 2.13 -1.12 -21.38
C LEU A 365 1.32 -0.97 -22.67
N VAL A 366 0.03 -0.65 -22.52
CA VAL A 366 -0.87 -0.44 -23.64
C VAL A 366 -1.37 0.99 -23.69
N GLN A 367 -1.51 1.51 -24.92
CA GLN A 367 -2.10 2.82 -25.16
C GLN A 367 -3.58 2.82 -24.77
N PHE A 368 -4.06 3.93 -24.25
CA PHE A 368 -5.43 4.09 -23.80
C PHE A 368 -6.01 5.41 -24.27
N ASN A 369 -7.34 5.45 -24.37
CA ASN A 369 -8.07 6.70 -24.57
C ASN A 369 -8.25 7.38 -23.18
N PRO A 370 -7.70 8.56 -22.95
CA PRO A 370 -7.75 9.22 -21.65
C PRO A 370 -9.17 9.67 -21.25
N ASP A 371 -10.08 9.87 -22.21
CA ASP A 371 -11.45 10.31 -21.95
C ASP A 371 -12.33 9.14 -21.47
N THR A 372 -12.13 7.95 -22.05
CA THR A 372 -12.93 6.75 -21.73
C THR A 372 -12.20 5.77 -20.82
N GLY A 373 -10.87 5.84 -20.73
CA GLY A 373 -10.04 4.85 -20.04
C GLY A 373 -9.97 3.49 -20.75
N GLU A 374 -10.45 3.41 -21.99
CA GLU A 374 -10.44 2.20 -22.79
C GLU A 374 -9.09 2.07 -23.56
N HIS A 375 -8.66 0.83 -23.78
CA HIS A 375 -7.46 0.55 -24.55
C HIS A 375 -7.65 0.89 -26.03
N LEU A 376 -6.68 1.57 -26.61
CA LEU A 376 -6.65 1.81 -28.06
C LEU A 376 -6.33 0.52 -28.80
N ARG A 377 -7.08 0.25 -29.87
CA ARG A 377 -6.91 -0.93 -30.71
C ARG A 377 -6.56 -0.54 -32.14
N GLY A 378 -5.65 -1.30 -32.73
CA GLY A 378 -5.29 -1.15 -34.15
C GLY A 378 -6.31 -1.81 -35.09
N GLU A 379 -6.01 -1.75 -36.38
CA GLU A 379 -6.86 -2.36 -37.44
C GLU A 379 -7.05 -3.88 -37.27
N SER A 380 -6.10 -4.56 -36.65
CA SER A 380 -6.18 -5.99 -36.30
C SER A 380 -7.16 -6.30 -35.16
N GLY A 381 -7.74 -5.29 -34.49
CA GLY A 381 -8.60 -5.44 -33.32
C GLY A 381 -7.85 -5.66 -32.01
N TYR A 382 -6.52 -5.78 -32.01
CA TYR A 382 -5.68 -5.93 -30.81
C TYR A 382 -5.22 -4.58 -30.27
N CYS A 383 -4.85 -4.57 -28.98
CA CYS A 383 -4.38 -3.35 -28.32
C CYS A 383 -3.03 -2.88 -28.86
N LEU A 384 -2.83 -1.56 -28.87
CA LEU A 384 -1.59 -0.94 -29.29
C LEU A 384 -0.60 -0.89 -28.12
N PRO A 385 0.60 -1.50 -28.23
CA PRO A 385 1.62 -1.38 -27.21
C PRO A 385 2.23 0.02 -27.21
N CYS A 386 2.68 0.47 -26.03
CA CYS A 386 3.43 1.72 -25.89
C CYS A 386 4.88 1.56 -26.34
N ALA A 387 5.41 2.58 -27.03
CA ALA A 387 6.84 2.73 -27.26
C ALA A 387 7.59 3.13 -25.97
N ALA A 388 8.93 3.06 -26.01
CA ALA A 388 9.76 3.53 -24.90
C ALA A 388 9.56 5.04 -24.69
N GLY A 389 9.20 5.43 -23.47
CA GLY A 389 8.91 6.80 -23.08
C GLY A 389 7.42 7.15 -23.11
N GLU A 390 6.57 6.39 -23.78
CA GLU A 390 5.12 6.60 -23.79
C GLU A 390 4.47 6.12 -22.49
N VAL A 391 3.40 6.79 -22.11
CA VAL A 391 2.57 6.46 -20.94
C VAL A 391 1.44 5.54 -21.38
N GLY A 392 1.25 4.44 -20.67
CA GLY A 392 0.15 3.51 -20.90
C GLY A 392 -0.30 2.77 -19.64
N GLU A 393 -1.44 2.09 -19.73
CA GLU A 393 -1.89 1.21 -18.64
C GLU A 393 -1.00 -0.02 -18.57
N ALA A 394 -0.56 -0.35 -17.36
CA ALA A 394 0.23 -1.55 -17.11
C ALA A 394 -0.68 -2.78 -17.04
N LEU A 395 -0.35 -3.79 -17.84
CA LEU A 395 -1.06 -5.07 -17.89
C LEU A 395 -0.12 -6.24 -17.57
N GLY A 396 -0.63 -7.22 -16.79
CA GLY A 396 0.06 -8.48 -16.53
C GLY A 396 -0.62 -9.65 -17.21
N LEU A 397 0.13 -10.47 -17.95
CA LEU A 397 -0.41 -11.66 -18.58
C LEU A 397 -0.95 -12.63 -17.52
N LEU A 398 -2.15 -13.12 -17.73
CA LEU A 398 -2.77 -14.19 -16.96
C LEU A 398 -2.63 -15.50 -17.73
N ASP A 399 -1.52 -16.20 -17.50
CA ASP A 399 -1.26 -17.48 -18.12
C ASP A 399 -1.58 -18.61 -17.15
N PRO A 400 -2.62 -19.43 -17.41
CA PRO A 400 -2.96 -20.56 -16.54
C PRO A 400 -1.86 -21.61 -16.47
N GLU A 401 -1.01 -21.73 -17.49
CA GLU A 401 0.06 -22.73 -17.58
C GLU A 401 1.37 -22.22 -16.94
N ASN A 402 1.56 -20.91 -16.86
CA ASN A 402 2.76 -20.29 -16.27
C ASN A 402 2.45 -19.70 -14.90
N LEU A 403 2.19 -20.58 -13.95
CA LEU A 403 1.81 -20.21 -12.58
C LEU A 403 3.03 -19.96 -11.68
N ALA A 404 4.05 -19.29 -12.19
CA ALA A 404 5.18 -18.88 -11.35
C ALA A 404 4.69 -18.18 -10.08
N ALA A 405 5.29 -18.53 -8.97
CA ALA A 405 4.94 -18.03 -7.66
C ALA A 405 4.79 -16.49 -7.64
N GLY A 406 3.69 -16.00 -7.10
CA GLY A 406 3.39 -14.57 -6.95
C GLY A 406 2.71 -13.89 -8.13
N GLN A 407 2.47 -14.58 -9.24
CA GLN A 407 1.88 -14.01 -10.46
C GLN A 407 0.42 -14.42 -10.70
N ARG A 408 -0.20 -15.12 -9.75
CA ARG A 408 -1.62 -15.45 -9.86
C ARG A 408 -2.46 -14.19 -9.60
N PHE A 409 -3.42 -13.93 -10.44
CA PHE A 409 -4.48 -13.00 -10.11
C PHE A 409 -5.47 -13.71 -9.16
N GLU A 410 -5.42 -13.40 -7.88
CA GLU A 410 -6.34 -13.99 -6.89
C GLU A 410 -7.67 -13.24 -6.81
N GLY A 411 -7.68 -11.99 -7.25
CA GLY A 411 -8.88 -11.16 -7.36
C GLY A 411 -9.47 -10.75 -6.02
N TYR A 412 -10.72 -10.37 -6.08
CA TYR A 412 -11.52 -9.96 -4.94
C TYR A 412 -12.48 -11.07 -4.52
N LEU A 413 -13.06 -10.95 -3.33
CA LEU A 413 -14.13 -11.83 -2.88
C LEU A 413 -15.35 -11.69 -3.82
N ASP A 414 -15.65 -10.47 -4.25
CA ASP A 414 -16.64 -10.19 -5.29
C ASP A 414 -16.08 -10.53 -6.68
N SER A 415 -16.72 -11.52 -7.33
CA SER A 415 -16.34 -12.00 -8.66
C SER A 415 -16.56 -10.98 -9.78
N ALA A 416 -17.55 -10.09 -9.65
CA ALA A 416 -17.83 -9.05 -10.64
C ALA A 416 -16.69 -8.01 -10.65
N LEU A 417 -16.19 -7.63 -9.47
CA LEU A 417 -15.02 -6.76 -9.35
C LEU A 417 -13.76 -7.40 -9.94
N SER A 418 -13.60 -8.71 -9.74
CA SER A 418 -12.48 -9.47 -10.31
C SER A 418 -12.55 -9.52 -11.83
N SER A 419 -13.74 -9.81 -12.39
CA SER A 419 -13.96 -9.86 -13.84
C SER A 419 -13.70 -8.52 -14.53
N GLY A 420 -14.05 -7.41 -13.88
CA GLY A 420 -13.79 -6.04 -14.37
C GLY A 420 -12.28 -5.68 -14.46
N LYS A 421 -11.42 -6.49 -13.82
CA LYS A 421 -9.95 -6.34 -13.89
C LYS A 421 -9.29 -7.20 -14.95
N ILE A 422 -10.04 -7.87 -15.81
CA ILE A 422 -9.50 -8.76 -16.84
C ILE A 422 -9.76 -8.16 -18.23
N ALA A 423 -8.70 -7.82 -18.94
CA ALA A 423 -8.73 -7.50 -20.37
C ALA A 423 -8.57 -8.78 -21.20
N ARG A 424 -9.33 -8.86 -22.29
CA ARG A 424 -9.34 -10.02 -23.18
C ARG A 424 -8.90 -9.61 -24.59
N ASN A 425 -8.28 -10.55 -25.30
CA ASN A 425 -7.84 -10.34 -26.68
C ASN A 425 -6.97 -9.06 -26.78
N VAL A 426 -5.93 -8.97 -25.93
CA VAL A 426 -5.06 -7.80 -25.88
C VAL A 426 -4.09 -7.81 -27.04
N PHE A 427 -3.32 -8.89 -27.21
CA PHE A 427 -2.33 -9.01 -28.30
C PHE A 427 -2.58 -10.23 -29.21
N ARG A 428 -3.39 -11.17 -28.78
CA ARG A 428 -3.78 -12.36 -29.53
C ARG A 428 -5.15 -12.84 -29.12
N GLU A 429 -5.78 -13.63 -29.95
CA GLU A 429 -7.06 -14.25 -29.63
C GLU A 429 -6.96 -15.14 -28.38
N GLY A 430 -7.89 -14.98 -27.44
CA GLY A 430 -7.99 -15.78 -26.24
C GLY A 430 -7.03 -15.39 -25.11
N ASP A 431 -6.11 -14.46 -25.28
CA ASP A 431 -5.25 -14.03 -24.18
C ASP A 431 -6.02 -13.25 -23.11
N LEU A 432 -5.58 -13.39 -21.86
CA LEU A 432 -6.15 -12.73 -20.70
C LEU A 432 -5.06 -11.91 -20.00
N TRP A 433 -5.41 -10.68 -19.65
CA TRP A 433 -4.49 -9.76 -19.00
C TRP A 433 -5.13 -9.10 -17.79
N TYR A 434 -4.42 -9.08 -16.67
CA TYR A 434 -4.82 -8.31 -15.49
C TYR A 434 -4.60 -6.82 -15.73
N ARG A 435 -5.64 -6.02 -15.55
CA ARG A 435 -5.62 -4.57 -15.58
C ARG A 435 -5.24 -4.00 -14.22
N THR A 436 -4.12 -3.33 -14.12
CA THR A 436 -3.75 -2.65 -12.87
C THR A 436 -4.63 -1.44 -12.59
N GLY A 437 -4.99 -0.70 -13.62
CA GLY A 437 -5.56 0.64 -13.55
C GLY A 437 -4.50 1.69 -13.23
N ASP A 438 -3.22 1.33 -13.27
CA ASP A 438 -2.10 2.23 -13.03
C ASP A 438 -1.40 2.55 -14.36
N LEU A 439 -1.12 3.83 -14.56
CA LEU A 439 -0.39 4.35 -15.69
C LEU A 439 1.10 4.35 -15.40
N MET A 440 1.86 3.82 -16.32
CA MET A 440 3.31 3.72 -16.21
C MET A 440 3.99 4.13 -17.49
N ARG A 441 5.25 4.50 -17.38
CA ARG A 441 6.16 4.76 -18.49
C ARG A 441 7.36 3.85 -18.37
N ARG A 442 7.85 3.30 -19.47
CA ARG A 442 9.09 2.51 -19.52
C ARG A 442 10.14 3.25 -20.32
N ASP A 443 11.33 3.44 -19.75
CA ASP A 443 12.44 4.06 -20.48
C ASP A 443 13.16 3.06 -21.43
N LYS A 444 14.14 3.58 -22.19
CA LYS A 444 14.94 2.78 -23.13
C LYS A 444 15.86 1.75 -22.43
N GLU A 445 16.14 1.94 -21.15
CA GLU A 445 16.93 1.03 -20.33
C GLU A 445 16.06 -0.06 -19.67
N GLY A 446 14.73 0.01 -19.84
CA GLY A 446 13.75 -0.96 -19.33
C GLY A 446 13.25 -0.67 -17.92
N PHE A 447 13.56 0.48 -17.35
CA PHE A 447 13.01 0.88 -16.05
C PHE A 447 11.60 1.41 -16.21
N TYR A 448 10.73 1.00 -15.27
CA TYR A 448 9.36 1.46 -15.17
C TYR A 448 9.25 2.57 -14.14
N TYR A 449 8.41 3.54 -14.47
CA TYR A 449 8.08 4.67 -13.61
C TYR A 449 6.57 4.75 -13.47
N PHE A 450 6.10 4.87 -12.24
CA PHE A 450 4.70 5.14 -11.97
C PHE A 450 4.38 6.59 -12.38
N VAL A 451 3.28 6.78 -13.11
CA VAL A 451 2.84 8.10 -13.56
C VAL A 451 1.62 8.55 -12.76
N ASP A 452 0.54 7.75 -12.81
CA ASP A 452 -0.70 8.06 -12.08
C ASP A 452 -1.66 6.85 -12.10
N ARG A 453 -2.84 7.01 -11.56
CA ARG A 453 -3.93 6.06 -11.73
C ARG A 453 -4.85 6.49 -12.87
N LEU A 454 -5.40 5.52 -13.58
CA LEU A 454 -6.29 5.77 -14.72
C LEU A 454 -7.50 6.66 -14.36
N GLY A 455 -7.99 6.60 -13.10
CA GLY A 455 -9.11 7.42 -12.61
C GLY A 455 -8.71 8.76 -11.97
N ASP A 456 -7.41 9.01 -11.79
CA ASP A 456 -6.89 10.21 -11.15
C ASP A 456 -6.28 11.19 -12.16
N THR A 457 -6.06 10.76 -13.42
CA THR A 457 -5.74 11.67 -14.54
C THR A 457 -7.00 12.39 -15.00
N PHE A 458 -6.85 13.59 -15.51
CA PHE A 458 -7.93 14.36 -16.13
C PHE A 458 -7.45 15.05 -17.40
N ARG A 459 -8.38 15.31 -18.33
CA ARG A 459 -8.08 15.99 -19.59
C ARG A 459 -8.47 17.46 -19.49
N TRP A 460 -7.56 18.34 -19.89
CA TRP A 460 -7.78 19.77 -19.94
C TRP A 460 -7.16 20.38 -21.19
N LYS A 461 -7.96 21.15 -21.96
CA LYS A 461 -7.52 21.81 -23.22
C LYS A 461 -6.90 20.84 -24.24
N GLY A 462 -7.44 19.63 -24.32
CA GLY A 462 -6.93 18.60 -25.24
C GLY A 462 -5.73 17.81 -24.73
N GLU A 463 -5.16 18.16 -23.56
CA GLU A 463 -3.97 17.55 -22.97
C GLU A 463 -4.30 16.71 -21.73
N ASN A 464 -3.55 15.66 -21.51
CA ASN A 464 -3.66 14.83 -20.30
C ASN A 464 -2.86 15.45 -19.16
N VAL A 465 -3.48 15.56 -18.00
CA VAL A 465 -2.85 16.07 -16.78
C VAL A 465 -2.78 14.95 -15.74
N SER A 466 -1.59 14.65 -15.26
CA SER A 466 -1.39 13.77 -14.12
C SER A 466 -1.59 14.55 -12.83
N ALA A 467 -2.58 14.17 -12.03
CA ALA A 467 -2.83 14.77 -10.73
C ALA A 467 -1.64 14.60 -9.79
N ALA A 468 -0.97 13.44 -9.85
CA ALA A 468 0.20 13.13 -9.03
C ALA A 468 1.41 14.01 -9.38
N GLU A 469 1.66 14.25 -10.68
CA GLU A 469 2.75 15.12 -11.13
C GLU A 469 2.54 16.57 -10.66
N VAL A 470 1.35 17.10 -10.87
CA VAL A 470 0.99 18.47 -10.45
C VAL A 470 1.07 18.61 -8.94
N ALA A 471 0.52 17.66 -8.18
CA ALA A 471 0.61 17.65 -6.72
C ALA A 471 2.06 17.61 -6.23
N SER A 472 2.92 16.87 -6.92
CA SER A 472 4.35 16.80 -6.64
C SER A 472 5.03 18.16 -6.78
N VAL A 473 4.76 18.87 -7.88
CA VAL A 473 5.32 20.20 -8.11
C VAL A 473 4.83 21.18 -7.04
N ILE A 474 3.54 21.16 -6.69
CA ILE A 474 2.98 22.03 -5.65
C ILE A 474 3.61 21.75 -4.29
N ALA A 475 3.71 20.49 -3.90
CA ALA A 475 4.27 20.05 -2.61
C ALA A 475 5.76 20.43 -2.44
N ALA A 476 6.49 20.66 -3.52
CA ALA A 476 7.88 21.13 -3.50
C ALA A 476 8.01 22.64 -3.25
N CYS A 477 6.90 23.41 -3.21
CA CYS A 477 6.93 24.83 -2.92
C CYS A 477 7.06 25.08 -1.41
N PRO A 478 7.99 25.95 -0.95
CA PRO A 478 8.09 26.32 0.46
C PRO A 478 6.76 26.87 1.01
N GLY A 479 6.39 26.42 2.21
CA GLY A 479 5.12 26.80 2.86
C GLY A 479 3.96 25.84 2.55
N ILE A 480 4.15 24.84 1.66
CA ILE A 480 3.18 23.77 1.41
C ILE A 480 3.52 22.55 2.27
N VAL A 481 2.59 22.15 3.11
CA VAL A 481 2.68 20.94 3.94
C VAL A 481 2.16 19.73 3.16
N ASP A 482 0.98 19.84 2.55
CA ASP A 482 0.32 18.80 1.77
C ASP A 482 -0.35 19.40 0.53
N ALA A 483 -0.43 18.62 -0.53
CA ALA A 483 -1.14 18.97 -1.74
C ALA A 483 -1.81 17.75 -2.37
N VAL A 484 -3.07 17.90 -2.81
CA VAL A 484 -3.79 16.93 -3.63
C VAL A 484 -4.42 17.67 -4.81
N VAL A 485 -4.38 17.04 -5.99
CA VAL A 485 -4.88 17.63 -7.24
C VAL A 485 -5.96 16.74 -7.83
N PHE A 486 -6.96 17.31 -8.44
CA PHE A 486 -8.05 16.62 -9.12
C PHE A 486 -8.69 17.50 -10.18
N GLY A 487 -9.34 16.87 -11.14
CA GLY A 487 -10.08 17.57 -12.17
C GLY A 487 -11.47 18.00 -11.70
N VAL A 488 -11.90 19.22 -12.06
CA VAL A 488 -13.25 19.75 -11.84
C VAL A 488 -13.87 20.19 -13.17
N LYS A 489 -15.15 19.88 -13.39
CA LYS A 489 -15.88 20.34 -14.58
C LYS A 489 -16.18 21.82 -14.49
N LEU A 490 -15.93 22.53 -15.59
CA LEU A 490 -16.28 23.94 -15.72
C LEU A 490 -17.41 24.12 -16.74
N PRO A 491 -18.33 25.07 -16.52
CA PRO A 491 -19.34 25.44 -17.52
C PRO A 491 -18.66 25.89 -18.83
N HIS A 492 -19.25 25.53 -19.95
CA HIS A 492 -18.81 25.95 -21.30
C HIS A 492 -17.37 25.50 -21.69
N HIS A 493 -16.76 24.55 -20.95
CA HIS A 493 -15.44 24.02 -21.27
C HIS A 493 -15.49 22.50 -21.40
N GLU A 494 -14.77 21.97 -22.40
CA GLU A 494 -14.56 20.52 -22.53
C GLU A 494 -13.45 20.04 -21.58
N GLY A 495 -13.62 18.82 -21.06
CA GLY A 495 -12.68 18.22 -20.12
C GLY A 495 -12.90 18.67 -18.67
N GLN A 496 -11.83 18.63 -17.90
CA GLN A 496 -11.82 19.03 -16.48
C GLN A 496 -10.62 19.93 -16.20
N ALA A 497 -10.86 21.06 -15.57
CA ALA A 497 -9.79 21.97 -15.15
C ALA A 497 -9.13 21.47 -13.86
N GLY A 498 -7.83 21.68 -13.73
CA GLY A 498 -7.10 21.31 -12.52
C GLY A 498 -7.54 22.14 -11.32
N MET A 499 -7.81 21.48 -10.20
CA MET A 499 -8.00 22.10 -8.89
C MET A 499 -7.05 21.44 -7.90
N ALA A 500 -6.32 22.27 -7.13
CA ALA A 500 -5.45 21.79 -6.07
C ALA A 500 -6.01 22.18 -4.70
N ALA A 501 -6.09 21.23 -3.78
CA ALA A 501 -6.28 21.49 -2.36
C ALA A 501 -4.93 21.38 -1.66
N ILE A 502 -4.60 22.40 -0.84
CA ILE A 502 -3.31 22.51 -0.16
C ILE A 502 -3.51 22.70 1.35
N ALA A 503 -2.64 22.10 2.14
CA ALA A 503 -2.42 22.45 3.53
C ALA A 503 -1.09 23.21 3.64
N THR A 504 -1.05 24.27 4.45
CA THR A 504 0.07 25.22 4.48
C THR A 504 0.58 25.46 5.89
N ASP A 505 1.83 25.86 6.00
CA ASP A 505 2.42 26.38 7.22
C ASP A 505 2.43 27.95 7.24
N GLU A 506 3.09 28.53 8.22
CA GLU A 506 3.22 29.97 8.41
C GLU A 506 4.05 30.69 7.33
N ASN A 507 4.85 29.94 6.56
CA ASN A 507 5.71 30.48 5.49
C ASN A 507 5.02 30.51 4.13
N PHE A 508 3.71 30.17 4.07
CA PHE A 508 2.96 30.11 2.82
C PHE A 508 2.80 31.48 2.19
N ASP A 509 3.07 31.55 0.90
CA ASP A 509 2.90 32.73 0.06
C ASP A 509 2.28 32.30 -1.29
N ILE A 510 1.07 32.82 -1.57
CA ILE A 510 0.31 32.48 -2.77
C ILE A 510 0.98 32.98 -4.07
N ALA A 511 1.65 34.13 -4.03
CA ALA A 511 2.37 34.67 -5.19
C ALA A 511 3.60 33.81 -5.52
N ARG A 512 4.31 33.36 -4.47
CA ARG A 512 5.41 32.40 -4.62
C ARG A 512 4.91 31.08 -5.22
N LEU A 513 3.77 30.59 -4.76
CA LEU A 513 3.17 29.36 -5.29
C LEU A 513 2.84 29.50 -6.78
N TRP A 514 2.24 30.62 -7.18
CA TRP A 514 1.93 30.90 -8.59
C TRP A 514 3.20 30.85 -9.45
N ALA A 515 4.24 31.59 -9.08
CA ALA A 515 5.50 31.64 -9.79
C ALA A 515 6.19 30.27 -9.83
N HIS A 516 6.09 29.48 -8.75
CA HIS A 516 6.66 28.14 -8.65
C HIS A 516 6.00 27.16 -9.62
N ILE A 517 4.66 27.17 -9.69
CA ILE A 517 3.85 26.32 -10.57
C ILE A 517 4.12 26.66 -12.04
N HIS A 518 3.93 27.92 -12.40
CA HIS A 518 4.01 28.37 -13.80
C HIS A 518 5.41 28.28 -14.42
N ARG A 519 6.45 28.21 -13.60
CA ARG A 519 7.82 27.96 -14.07
C ARG A 519 8.11 26.48 -14.32
N ARG A 520 7.38 25.54 -13.71
CA ARG A 520 7.67 24.11 -13.70
C ARG A 520 6.67 23.26 -14.46
N LEU A 521 5.46 23.75 -14.62
CA LEU A 521 4.39 23.03 -15.31
C LEU A 521 4.05 23.70 -16.63
N PRO A 522 3.67 22.92 -17.65
CA PRO A 522 3.08 23.48 -18.87
C PRO A 522 1.73 24.14 -18.52
N SER A 523 1.35 25.13 -19.30
CA SER A 523 0.20 25.98 -18.98
C SER A 523 -1.14 25.23 -18.81
N TYR A 524 -1.33 24.12 -19.48
CA TYR A 524 -2.51 23.28 -19.36
C TYR A 524 -2.55 22.49 -18.04
N ALA A 525 -1.38 22.20 -17.45
CA ALA A 525 -1.27 21.43 -16.20
C ALA A 525 -1.32 22.34 -14.95
N CYS A 526 -1.20 23.68 -15.11
CA CYS A 526 -1.34 24.59 -13.99
C CYS A 526 -2.77 24.55 -13.46
N PRO A 527 -2.98 24.32 -12.15
CA PRO A 527 -4.32 24.33 -11.58
C PRO A 527 -5.02 25.67 -11.77
N VAL A 528 -6.28 25.62 -12.22
CA VAL A 528 -7.13 26.79 -12.35
C VAL A 528 -7.59 27.29 -10.99
N PHE A 529 -7.74 26.36 -10.03
CA PHE A 529 -8.14 26.70 -8.67
C PHE A 529 -7.15 26.18 -7.64
N ILE A 530 -6.89 26.98 -6.62
CA ILE A 530 -6.18 26.57 -5.39
C ILE A 530 -7.12 26.76 -4.22
N ARG A 531 -7.33 25.70 -3.42
CA ARG A 531 -8.10 25.75 -2.18
C ARG A 531 -7.18 25.46 -0.99
N ARG A 532 -7.14 26.38 -0.03
CA ARG A 532 -6.43 26.13 1.23
C ARG A 532 -7.35 25.43 2.23
N CYS A 533 -6.86 24.36 2.81
CA CYS A 533 -7.53 23.58 3.82
C CYS A 533 -6.68 23.58 5.11
N THR A 534 -7.33 23.45 6.27
CA THR A 534 -6.61 23.26 7.54
C THR A 534 -5.86 21.96 7.58
N ALA A 535 -6.42 20.91 6.98
CA ALA A 535 -5.80 19.60 6.78
C ALA A 535 -6.41 18.91 5.57
N ILE A 536 -5.71 17.97 4.97
CA ILE A 536 -6.20 17.11 3.91
C ILE A 536 -6.37 15.70 4.48
N ASP A 537 -7.54 15.09 4.23
CA ASP A 537 -7.84 13.75 4.68
C ASP A 537 -6.83 12.74 4.14
N ARG A 538 -6.51 11.72 4.94
CA ARG A 538 -5.56 10.67 4.60
C ARG A 538 -6.20 9.30 4.72
N THR A 539 -5.78 8.40 3.85
CA THR A 539 -6.11 6.97 3.98
C THR A 539 -5.29 6.35 5.10
N GLY A 540 -5.67 5.14 5.55
CA GLY A 540 -4.88 4.38 6.52
C GLY A 540 -3.43 4.08 6.07
N THR A 541 -3.15 4.20 4.77
CA THR A 541 -1.80 4.11 4.18
C THR A 541 -1.11 5.47 4.06
N PHE A 542 -1.56 6.47 4.79
CA PHE A 542 -1.05 7.86 4.75
C PHE A 542 -1.16 8.56 3.39
N LYS A 543 -1.84 7.97 2.41
CA LYS A 543 -2.09 8.63 1.12
C LYS A 543 -3.14 9.70 1.29
N LEU A 544 -2.90 10.87 0.70
CA LEU A 544 -3.87 11.97 0.67
C LEU A 544 -5.11 11.54 -0.11
N SER A 545 -6.29 11.96 0.37
CA SER A 545 -7.57 11.61 -0.23
C SER A 545 -8.26 12.84 -0.81
N ALA A 546 -8.55 12.79 -2.12
CA ALA A 546 -9.27 13.83 -2.84
C ALA A 546 -10.79 13.62 -2.87
N GLY A 547 -11.31 12.48 -2.44
CA GLY A 547 -12.69 12.06 -2.72
C GLY A 547 -13.75 13.09 -2.30
N LYS A 548 -13.70 13.56 -1.05
CA LYS A 548 -14.62 14.59 -0.53
C LYS A 548 -14.40 15.93 -1.23
N LEU A 549 -13.15 16.36 -1.36
CA LEU A 549 -12.78 17.63 -1.99
C LEU A 549 -13.19 17.68 -3.47
N LYS A 550 -13.05 16.57 -4.20
CA LYS A 550 -13.48 16.43 -5.58
C LYS A 550 -15.02 16.51 -5.72
N ALA A 551 -15.75 15.91 -4.78
CA ALA A 551 -17.21 16.00 -4.76
C ALA A 551 -17.71 17.41 -4.45
N GLU A 552 -17.05 18.16 -3.57
CA GLU A 552 -17.35 19.55 -3.24
C GLU A 552 -16.99 20.51 -4.39
N GLY A 553 -15.92 20.21 -5.13
CA GLY A 553 -15.43 21.04 -6.22
C GLY A 553 -15.10 22.48 -5.77
N TYR A 554 -15.22 23.43 -6.72
CA TYR A 554 -14.98 24.86 -6.45
C TYR A 554 -16.22 25.63 -5.95
N LEU A 555 -17.43 25.07 -6.15
CA LEU A 555 -18.70 25.72 -5.78
C LEU A 555 -19.06 25.57 -4.29
N GLN A 556 -18.69 24.46 -3.67
CA GLN A 556 -19.01 24.16 -2.27
C GLN A 556 -17.81 24.36 -1.33
N ALA A 557 -16.81 25.10 -1.76
CA ALA A 557 -15.64 25.42 -0.95
C ALA A 557 -16.00 26.36 0.22
N THR A 558 -16.72 25.83 1.23
CA THR A 558 -17.05 26.56 2.45
C THR A 558 -15.89 26.47 3.45
N GLY A 559 -15.47 27.59 4.00
CA GLY A 559 -14.57 27.65 5.15
C GLY A 559 -13.07 27.65 4.84
N GLY A 560 -12.66 27.99 3.64
CA GLY A 560 -11.24 28.15 3.27
C GLY A 560 -11.04 29.18 2.17
N ASP A 561 -9.80 29.65 2.01
CA ASP A 561 -9.46 30.53 0.91
C ASP A 561 -9.47 29.74 -0.40
N LEU A 562 -10.25 30.22 -1.35
CA LEU A 562 -10.26 29.70 -2.72
C LEU A 562 -9.73 30.79 -3.67
N TRP A 563 -8.73 30.43 -4.45
CA TRP A 563 -8.11 31.32 -5.44
C TRP A 563 -8.29 30.78 -6.85
N PHE A 564 -8.31 31.69 -7.80
CA PHE A 564 -8.40 31.48 -9.23
C PHE A 564 -7.11 31.92 -9.93
N ASP A 565 -6.63 31.18 -10.93
CA ASP A 565 -5.45 31.50 -11.74
C ASP A 565 -5.78 32.64 -12.72
N ASP A 566 -5.51 33.87 -12.33
CA ASP A 566 -5.63 35.01 -13.23
C ASP A 566 -4.33 35.25 -14.00
N ARG A 567 -4.29 34.72 -15.19
CA ARG A 567 -3.12 34.82 -16.09
C ARG A 567 -2.81 36.25 -16.53
N LYS A 568 -3.78 37.17 -16.46
CA LYS A 568 -3.55 38.59 -16.82
C LYS A 568 -2.74 39.28 -15.75
N SER A 569 -3.07 39.09 -14.50
CA SER A 569 -2.33 39.64 -13.36
C SER A 569 -1.11 38.81 -12.97
N GLN A 570 -0.91 37.63 -13.60
CA GLN A 570 0.12 36.66 -13.27
C GLN A 570 0.13 36.26 -11.77
N SER A 571 -1.06 35.99 -11.23
CA SER A 571 -1.27 35.70 -9.82
C SER A 571 -2.49 34.82 -9.61
N TYR A 572 -2.50 34.09 -8.49
CA TYR A 572 -3.73 33.53 -7.94
C TYR A 572 -4.49 34.65 -7.21
N VAL A 573 -5.71 34.95 -7.65
CA VAL A 573 -6.59 35.94 -7.04
C VAL A 573 -7.73 35.29 -6.26
N PRO A 574 -8.27 35.91 -5.18
CA PRO A 574 -9.42 35.34 -4.48
C PRO A 574 -10.59 35.08 -5.43
N PHE A 575 -11.17 33.87 -5.37
CA PHE A 575 -12.32 33.53 -6.20
C PHE A 575 -13.60 34.17 -5.63
N SER A 576 -14.03 35.25 -6.26
CA SER A 576 -15.19 36.07 -5.86
C SER A 576 -16.48 35.62 -6.55
N GLY A 577 -17.63 36.02 -6.01
CA GLY A 577 -18.93 35.79 -6.64
C GLY A 577 -19.06 36.43 -8.05
N GLU A 578 -18.32 37.50 -8.32
CA GLU A 578 -18.25 38.12 -9.64
C GLU A 578 -17.50 37.24 -10.63
N LEU A 579 -16.35 36.66 -10.20
CA LEU A 579 -15.61 35.70 -11.01
C LEU A 579 -16.44 34.41 -11.25
N GLN A 580 -17.18 33.97 -10.25
CA GLN A 580 -18.09 32.84 -10.39
C GLN A 580 -19.16 33.10 -11.44
N THR A 581 -19.85 34.25 -11.37
CA THR A 581 -20.87 34.63 -12.34
C THR A 581 -20.29 34.75 -13.75
N THR A 582 -19.08 35.31 -13.88
CA THR A 582 -18.39 35.44 -15.17
C THR A 582 -18.01 34.07 -15.76
N LEU A 583 -17.62 33.11 -14.90
CA LEU A 583 -17.34 31.73 -15.28
C LEU A 583 -18.61 30.99 -15.73
N GLU A 584 -19.70 31.13 -14.96
CA GLU A 584 -21.01 30.51 -15.26
C GLU A 584 -21.65 31.01 -16.55
N THR A 585 -21.43 32.28 -16.90
CA THR A 585 -21.92 32.87 -18.15
C THR A 585 -21.02 32.59 -19.36
N GLY A 586 -19.85 31.94 -19.17
CA GLY A 586 -18.90 31.68 -20.24
C GLY A 586 -18.12 32.92 -20.73
N ALA A 587 -18.22 34.05 -20.04
CA ALA A 587 -17.49 35.27 -20.38
C ALA A 587 -16.01 35.23 -19.93
N LEU A 588 -15.67 34.35 -18.99
CA LEU A 588 -14.30 34.16 -18.50
C LEU A 588 -13.52 33.25 -19.45
N ARG A 589 -12.46 33.77 -20.06
CA ARG A 589 -11.52 32.97 -20.86
C ARG A 589 -10.42 32.44 -19.93
N ILE A 590 -10.34 31.12 -19.81
CA ILE A 590 -9.37 30.42 -18.98
C ILE A 590 -8.19 29.90 -19.83
#